data_7c717efdb57129dfd977ebc83c9f36d4
#
_entry.id   7c717efdb57129dfd977ebc83c9f36d4
#
_cell.length_a   1.000
_cell.length_b   1.000
_cell.length_c   1.000
_cell.angle_alpha   90.00
_cell.angle_beta   90.00
_cell.angle_gamma   90.00
#
_symmetry.space_group_name_H-M   'P 1'
#
loop_
_entity.id
_entity.type
_entity.pdbx_description
1 polymer ?
#
loop_
_entity_poly.entity_id
_entity_poly.type
_entity_poly.pdbx_seq_one_letter_code
_entity_poly.pdbx_strand_id
1 'polypeptide(L)'
;LDYLVGTRGSIFSAEKTRPDFHEPTGFNIDVCREVRGALPTTPVFLQGSVVDWGQAEWALGDGVCDAVEMTRAQIADPDLVSKLSADAAHTIRPCIRCNQTCQVRDARSPVVTCVGEPTSGRETEDPDWYAHTARARNVLVVGGGIAGLEAARVAAVRGHRVRLVERTHQLGGIAALAGPGAPLVQWLIGGCTAAGVAVEMGTERVAPRPDDVVI
;
A
#
# COMPACT_ATOMS: atom_id res chain seq x y z
N LEU A 1 -28.59 19.45 6.36
CA LEU A 1 -27.57 18.39 6.13
C LEU A 1 -26.27 18.81 6.82
N ASP A 2 -25.66 17.89 7.57
CA ASP A 2 -24.42 18.16 8.28
C ASP A 2 -23.21 18.05 7.32
N TYR A 3 -23.26 17.10 6.39
CA TYR A 3 -22.31 16.93 5.29
C TYR A 3 -22.90 16.07 4.17
N LEU A 4 -22.24 16.00 3.03
CA LEU A 4 -22.58 15.17 1.89
C LEU A 4 -21.36 14.41 1.38
N VAL A 5 -21.54 13.13 1.11
CA VAL A 5 -20.53 12.29 0.45
C VAL A 5 -21.00 11.97 -0.96
N GLY A 6 -20.26 12.42 -1.95
CA GLY A 6 -20.55 12.17 -3.36
C GLY A 6 -19.96 10.83 -3.82
N THR A 7 -20.81 9.91 -4.29
CA THR A 7 -20.36 8.66 -4.91
C THR A 7 -21.10 8.38 -6.22
N ARG A 8 -20.43 7.72 -7.16
CA ARG A 8 -21.03 7.21 -8.38
C ARG A 8 -21.30 5.72 -8.27
N GLY A 9 -22.18 5.24 -9.12
CA GLY A 9 -22.50 3.82 -9.24
C GLY A 9 -23.75 3.42 -8.45
N SER A 10 -24.12 2.16 -8.63
CA SER A 10 -25.27 1.51 -8.05
C SER A 10 -25.00 0.01 -7.95
N ILE A 11 -25.99 -0.78 -7.49
CA ILE A 11 -25.88 -2.25 -7.52
C ILE A 11 -25.76 -2.80 -8.95
N PHE A 12 -26.17 -2.04 -9.96
CA PHE A 12 -26.07 -2.42 -11.38
C PHE A 12 -24.78 -1.92 -12.05
N SER A 13 -23.99 -1.13 -11.35
CA SER A 13 -22.71 -0.59 -11.79
C SER A 13 -21.73 -0.55 -10.61
N ALA A 14 -21.58 -1.69 -9.95
CA ALA A 14 -20.79 -1.82 -8.72
C ALA A 14 -19.32 -1.47 -8.91
N GLU A 15 -18.79 -1.65 -10.13
CA GLU A 15 -17.44 -1.23 -10.51
C GLU A 15 -17.22 0.29 -10.34
N LYS A 16 -18.28 1.10 -10.53
CA LYS A 16 -18.23 2.56 -10.33
C LYS A 16 -18.28 2.98 -8.87
N THR A 17 -18.81 2.15 -8.01
CA THR A 17 -18.82 2.42 -6.56
C THR A 17 -17.44 2.18 -5.93
N ARG A 18 -16.63 1.34 -6.56
CA ARG A 18 -15.30 0.94 -6.09
C ARG A 18 -14.34 0.80 -7.26
N PRO A 19 -14.06 1.90 -7.99
CA PRO A 19 -13.20 1.86 -9.16
C PRO A 19 -11.80 1.34 -8.80
N ASP A 20 -11.31 0.41 -9.60
CA ASP A 20 -9.98 -0.18 -9.47
C ASP A 20 -8.94 0.56 -10.33
N PHE A 21 -7.82 -0.09 -10.65
CA PHE A 21 -6.74 0.52 -11.42
C PHE A 21 -7.07 0.76 -12.91
N HIS A 22 -8.20 0.25 -13.42
CA HIS A 22 -8.64 0.53 -14.80
C HIS A 22 -9.27 1.92 -14.93
N GLU A 23 -9.73 2.50 -13.82
CA GLU A 23 -10.27 3.84 -13.77
C GLU A 23 -9.23 4.83 -13.20
N PRO A 24 -9.31 6.13 -13.52
CA PRO A 24 -8.40 7.12 -12.94
C PRO A 24 -8.56 7.24 -11.42
N THR A 25 -7.52 7.71 -10.75
CA THR A 25 -7.60 8.11 -9.34
C THR A 25 -8.48 9.36 -9.21
N GLY A 26 -9.17 9.49 -8.05
CA GLY A 26 -10.07 10.63 -7.86
C GLY A 26 -11.31 10.58 -8.76
N PHE A 27 -11.85 9.39 -9.00
CA PHE A 27 -12.94 9.10 -9.93
C PHE A 27 -14.16 10.01 -9.81
N ASN A 28 -14.40 10.60 -8.63
CA ASN A 28 -15.56 11.45 -8.35
C ASN A 28 -15.22 12.94 -8.19
N ILE A 29 -14.02 13.37 -8.55
CA ILE A 29 -13.55 14.77 -8.40
C ILE A 29 -14.48 15.76 -9.10
N ASP A 30 -14.88 15.48 -10.34
CA ASP A 30 -15.78 16.33 -11.13
C ASP A 30 -17.15 16.48 -10.47
N VAL A 31 -17.79 15.37 -10.06
CA VAL A 31 -19.08 15.38 -9.35
C VAL A 31 -18.97 16.12 -8.02
N CYS A 32 -17.89 15.87 -7.28
CA CYS A 32 -17.68 16.52 -5.99
C CYS A 32 -17.56 18.04 -6.15
N ARG A 33 -16.84 18.50 -7.17
CA ARG A 33 -16.71 19.92 -7.50
C ARG A 33 -18.04 20.56 -7.89
N GLU A 34 -18.85 19.90 -8.70
CA GLU A 34 -20.20 20.36 -9.08
C GLU A 34 -21.10 20.49 -7.85
N VAL A 35 -21.14 19.46 -7.01
CA VAL A 35 -21.94 19.46 -5.78
C VAL A 35 -21.48 20.55 -4.82
N ARG A 36 -20.16 20.71 -4.65
CA ARG A 36 -19.58 21.75 -3.79
C ARG A 36 -19.96 23.17 -4.29
N GLY A 37 -19.97 23.37 -5.60
CA GLY A 37 -20.41 24.63 -6.21
C GLY A 37 -21.89 24.93 -6.00
N ALA A 38 -22.73 23.89 -6.01
CA ALA A 38 -24.18 24.01 -5.80
C ALA A 38 -24.55 24.16 -4.32
N LEU A 39 -23.72 23.68 -3.39
CA LEU A 39 -23.98 23.66 -1.94
C LEU A 39 -22.85 24.34 -1.15
N PRO A 40 -22.67 25.66 -1.28
CA PRO A 40 -21.49 26.37 -0.75
C PRO A 40 -21.39 26.35 0.79
N THR A 41 -22.48 26.06 1.51
CA THR A 41 -22.52 26.02 2.98
C THR A 41 -22.54 24.63 3.58
N THR A 42 -22.70 23.58 2.76
CA THR A 42 -22.73 22.19 3.22
C THR A 42 -21.39 21.55 2.94
N PRO A 43 -20.69 21.00 3.95
CA PRO A 43 -19.44 20.28 3.73
C PRO A 43 -19.61 19.12 2.75
N VAL A 44 -18.72 19.00 1.77
CA VAL A 44 -18.75 17.95 0.76
C VAL A 44 -17.47 17.11 0.89
N PHE A 45 -17.65 15.79 0.99
CA PHE A 45 -16.55 14.83 1.13
C PHE A 45 -16.31 14.13 -0.20
N LEU A 46 -15.07 14.15 -0.64
CA LEU A 46 -14.62 13.41 -1.83
C LEU A 46 -14.38 11.95 -1.47
N GLN A 47 -15.14 11.08 -2.09
CA GLN A 47 -14.94 9.63 -2.09
C GLN A 47 -14.69 9.17 -3.53
N GLY A 48 -13.89 8.16 -3.74
CA GLY A 48 -13.71 7.55 -5.07
C GLY A 48 -12.26 7.41 -5.51
N SER A 49 -11.62 6.35 -5.04
CA SER A 49 -10.26 5.95 -5.43
C SER A 49 -9.18 7.00 -5.20
N VAL A 50 -9.35 7.90 -4.25
CA VAL A 50 -8.25 8.73 -3.75
C VAL A 50 -7.40 7.84 -2.84
N VAL A 51 -6.22 7.48 -3.31
CA VAL A 51 -5.27 6.61 -2.61
C VAL A 51 -3.90 7.25 -2.43
N ASP A 52 -3.70 8.39 -3.05
CA ASP A 52 -2.50 9.22 -2.97
C ASP A 52 -2.78 10.46 -2.13
N TRP A 53 -1.92 10.73 -1.16
CA TRP A 53 -2.08 11.85 -0.24
C TRP A 53 -1.90 13.21 -0.94
N GLY A 54 -1.01 13.30 -1.93
CA GLY A 54 -0.81 14.51 -2.70
C GLY A 54 -2.06 14.88 -3.51
N GLN A 55 -2.78 13.88 -4.05
CA GLN A 55 -4.08 14.11 -4.69
C GLN A 55 -5.13 14.57 -3.67
N ALA A 56 -5.12 14.03 -2.45
CA ALA A 56 -6.03 14.45 -1.40
C ALA A 56 -5.76 15.92 -0.99
N GLU A 57 -4.50 16.30 -0.76
CA GLU A 57 -4.12 17.68 -0.46
C GLU A 57 -4.47 18.65 -1.58
N TRP A 58 -4.20 18.26 -2.82
CA TRP A 58 -4.58 19.07 -3.97
C TRP A 58 -6.11 19.28 -4.03
N ALA A 59 -6.92 18.24 -3.81
CA ALA A 59 -8.37 18.35 -3.85
C ALA A 59 -8.92 19.30 -2.76
N LEU A 60 -8.33 19.27 -1.57
CA LEU A 60 -8.65 20.21 -0.48
C LEU A 60 -8.23 21.63 -0.83
N GLY A 61 -6.99 21.83 -1.27
CA GLY A 61 -6.44 23.13 -1.60
C GLY A 61 -7.11 23.82 -2.80
N ASP A 62 -7.58 23.04 -3.78
CA ASP A 62 -8.29 23.51 -4.97
C ASP A 62 -9.81 23.73 -4.72
N GLY A 63 -10.29 23.47 -3.49
CA GLY A 63 -11.68 23.65 -3.10
C GLY A 63 -12.65 22.67 -3.75
N VAL A 64 -12.16 21.51 -4.17
CA VAL A 64 -13.00 20.42 -4.72
C VAL A 64 -13.91 19.85 -3.64
N CYS A 65 -13.41 19.75 -2.40
CA CYS A 65 -14.09 19.17 -1.27
C CYS A 65 -13.61 19.77 0.04
N ASP A 66 -14.29 19.46 1.13
CA ASP A 66 -13.94 19.87 2.49
C ASP A 66 -13.23 18.72 3.26
N ALA A 67 -13.39 17.49 2.81
CA ALA A 67 -12.68 16.32 3.34
C ALA A 67 -12.53 15.24 2.28
N VAL A 68 -11.61 14.30 2.49
CA VAL A 68 -11.31 13.20 1.56
C VAL A 68 -11.38 11.86 2.27
N GLU A 69 -12.12 10.90 1.71
CA GLU A 69 -12.14 9.51 2.17
C GLU A 69 -11.05 8.69 1.46
N MET A 70 -10.12 8.15 2.24
CA MET A 70 -8.98 7.38 1.75
C MET A 70 -8.97 5.94 2.27
N THR A 71 -10.15 5.30 2.35
CA THR A 71 -10.35 3.97 2.98
C THR A 71 -9.32 2.93 2.54
N ARG A 72 -9.12 2.73 1.23
CA ARG A 72 -8.19 1.71 0.74
C ARG A 72 -6.72 2.07 0.98
N ALA A 73 -6.38 3.35 1.00
CA ALA A 73 -5.04 3.78 1.37
C ALA A 73 -4.75 3.45 2.84
N GLN A 74 -5.72 3.67 3.73
CA GLN A 74 -5.60 3.32 5.16
C GLN A 74 -5.63 1.80 5.42
N ILE A 75 -6.28 1.00 4.56
CA ILE A 75 -6.15 -0.48 4.62
C ILE A 75 -4.74 -0.91 4.19
N ALA A 76 -4.14 -0.23 3.22
CA ALA A 76 -2.77 -0.50 2.79
C ALA A 76 -1.70 0.02 3.76
N ASP A 77 -2.02 1.10 4.48
CA ASP A 77 -1.17 1.69 5.51
C ASP A 77 -2.03 2.30 6.62
N PRO A 78 -2.27 1.57 7.72
CA PRO A 78 -3.09 2.05 8.84
C PRO A 78 -2.51 3.30 9.53
N ASP A 79 -1.21 3.53 9.40
CA ASP A 79 -0.51 4.67 9.98
C ASP A 79 -0.44 5.89 9.05
N LEU A 80 -1.16 5.88 7.92
CA LEU A 80 -1.10 6.92 6.89
C LEU A 80 -1.19 8.33 7.48
N VAL A 81 -2.20 8.58 8.30
CA VAL A 81 -2.42 9.92 8.89
C VAL A 81 -1.31 10.29 9.87
N SER A 82 -0.87 9.34 10.70
CA SER A 82 0.23 9.55 11.64
C SER A 82 1.55 9.87 10.91
N LYS A 83 1.82 9.17 9.81
CA LYS A 83 3.00 9.40 8.97
C LYS A 83 2.96 10.78 8.29
N LEU A 84 1.80 11.21 7.80
CA LEU A 84 1.63 12.56 7.25
C LEU A 84 1.89 13.63 8.32
N SER A 85 1.32 13.46 9.51
CA SER A 85 1.51 14.39 10.63
C SER A 85 2.96 14.48 11.11
N ALA A 86 3.76 13.42 10.88
CA ALA A 86 5.17 13.33 11.23
C ALA A 86 6.13 13.73 10.09
N ASP A 87 5.62 14.27 8.97
CA ASP A 87 6.39 14.59 7.75
C ASP A 87 7.14 13.37 7.16
N ALA A 88 6.55 12.19 7.34
CA ALA A 88 7.09 10.91 6.89
C ALA A 88 6.31 10.31 5.72
N ALA A 89 5.73 11.15 4.85
CA ALA A 89 4.89 10.75 3.71
C ALA A 89 5.57 9.72 2.80
N HIS A 90 6.89 9.79 2.64
CA HIS A 90 7.68 8.85 1.84
C HIS A 90 7.67 7.41 2.36
N THR A 91 7.26 7.20 3.61
CA THR A 91 7.15 5.87 4.23
C THR A 91 5.75 5.25 4.09
N ILE A 92 4.78 5.99 3.54
CA ILE A 92 3.41 5.50 3.35
C ILE A 92 3.39 4.40 2.29
N ARG A 93 2.89 3.22 2.66
CA ARG A 93 2.71 2.10 1.75
C ARG A 93 1.58 2.39 0.76
N PRO A 94 1.83 2.32 -0.55
CA PRO A 94 0.82 2.69 -1.54
C PRO A 94 -0.26 1.61 -1.70
N CYS A 95 -1.51 2.04 -1.83
CA CYS A 95 -2.58 1.19 -2.34
C CYS A 95 -2.47 1.07 -3.87
N ILE A 96 -2.41 -0.15 -4.39
CA ILE A 96 -2.33 -0.43 -5.83
C ILE A 96 -3.70 -0.54 -6.52
N ARG A 97 -4.77 -0.24 -5.83
CA ARG A 97 -6.17 -0.22 -6.30
C ARG A 97 -6.65 -1.54 -6.96
N CYS A 98 -6.11 -2.66 -6.52
CA CYS A 98 -6.42 -3.98 -7.13
C CYS A 98 -7.79 -4.56 -6.77
N ASN A 99 -8.46 -4.07 -5.73
CA ASN A 99 -9.75 -4.56 -5.23
C ASN A 99 -9.81 -6.09 -5.00
N GLN A 100 -8.68 -6.74 -4.68
CA GLN A 100 -8.64 -8.20 -4.56
C GLN A 100 -9.15 -8.69 -3.20
N THR A 101 -8.51 -8.27 -2.12
CA THR A 101 -8.80 -8.81 -0.77
C THR A 101 -9.43 -7.78 0.18
N CYS A 102 -9.40 -6.50 -0.15
CA CYS A 102 -10.10 -5.46 0.59
C CYS A 102 -11.59 -5.32 0.20
N GLN A 103 -12.01 -6.01 -0.87
CA GLN A 103 -13.41 -6.11 -1.24
C GLN A 103 -14.00 -7.41 -0.71
N VAL A 104 -14.83 -7.33 0.34
CA VAL A 104 -15.56 -8.48 0.85
C VAL A 104 -16.50 -9.03 -0.22
N ARG A 105 -16.25 -10.27 -0.65
CA ARG A 105 -17.05 -10.96 -1.69
C ARG A 105 -17.99 -12.00 -1.10
N ASP A 106 -17.70 -12.51 0.07
CA ASP A 106 -18.50 -13.49 0.79
C ASP A 106 -18.81 -12.96 2.19
N ALA A 107 -20.09 -12.65 2.45
CA ALA A 107 -20.54 -12.15 3.74
C ALA A 107 -20.34 -13.15 4.90
N ARG A 108 -20.11 -14.43 4.60
CA ARG A 108 -19.77 -15.47 5.60
C ARG A 108 -18.31 -15.39 6.05
N SER A 109 -17.47 -14.71 5.27
CA SER A 109 -16.07 -14.47 5.61
C SER A 109 -15.75 -12.98 5.36
N PRO A 110 -16.20 -12.09 6.25
CA PRO A 110 -16.16 -10.64 6.04
C PRO A 110 -14.80 -10.02 6.34
N VAL A 111 -13.73 -10.80 6.41
CA VAL A 111 -12.40 -10.31 6.72
C VAL A 111 -11.88 -9.43 5.57
N VAL A 112 -11.53 -8.21 5.89
CA VAL A 112 -10.87 -7.26 4.98
C VAL A 112 -9.36 -7.39 5.16
N THR A 113 -8.65 -7.69 4.07
CA THR A 113 -7.18 -7.78 4.06
C THR A 113 -6.61 -6.99 2.89
N CYS A 114 -5.31 -6.85 2.81
CA CYS A 114 -4.63 -6.20 1.69
C CYS A 114 -3.56 -7.11 1.07
N VAL A 115 -3.51 -7.20 -0.25
CA VAL A 115 -2.44 -7.96 -0.93
C VAL A 115 -1.06 -7.31 -0.77
N GLY A 116 -1.04 -6.01 -0.51
CA GLY A 116 0.19 -5.24 -0.34
C GLY A 116 0.62 -5.06 1.12
N GLU A 117 -0.27 -5.32 2.09
CA GLU A 117 0.01 -5.21 3.54
C GLU A 117 -0.33 -6.54 4.22
N PRO A 118 0.68 -7.36 4.53
CA PRO A 118 0.45 -8.72 5.01
C PRO A 118 -0.14 -8.80 6.43
N THR A 119 -0.05 -7.75 7.24
CA THR A 119 -0.61 -7.71 8.61
C THR A 119 -2.07 -7.29 8.64
N SER A 120 -2.59 -6.71 7.55
CA SER A 120 -3.96 -6.20 7.46
C SER A 120 -5.00 -7.31 7.66
N GLY A 121 -5.93 -7.08 8.59
CA GLY A 121 -6.99 -8.03 8.95
C GLY A 121 -6.54 -9.13 9.91
N ARG A 122 -5.32 -9.04 10.46
CA ARG A 122 -4.75 -10.00 11.43
C ARG A 122 -4.16 -9.34 12.66
N GLU A 123 -4.49 -8.10 12.90
CA GLU A 123 -3.87 -7.23 13.92
C GLU A 123 -4.02 -7.77 15.35
N THR A 124 -5.02 -8.64 15.58
CA THR A 124 -5.25 -9.26 16.89
C THR A 124 -4.71 -10.69 17.02
N GLU A 125 -4.30 -11.30 15.92
CA GLU A 125 -3.87 -12.70 15.86
C GLU A 125 -2.37 -12.84 15.69
N ASP A 126 -1.78 -12.01 14.84
CA ASP A 126 -0.37 -12.05 14.52
C ASP A 126 0.47 -11.35 15.60
N PRO A 127 1.70 -11.83 15.84
CA PRO A 127 2.65 -11.09 16.66
C PRO A 127 3.05 -9.79 15.96
N ASP A 128 3.59 -8.83 16.72
CA ASP A 128 4.16 -7.63 16.13
C ASP A 128 5.27 -7.98 15.14
N TRP A 129 4.98 -7.81 13.85
CA TRP A 129 5.89 -8.13 12.75
C TRP A 129 7.13 -7.23 12.73
N TYR A 130 7.08 -6.09 13.38
CA TYR A 130 8.15 -5.10 13.40
C TYR A 130 8.92 -5.07 14.71
N ALA A 131 8.51 -5.88 15.70
CA ALA A 131 9.22 -5.98 16.97
C ALA A 131 10.68 -6.38 16.77
N HIS A 132 11.58 -5.62 17.36
CA HIS A 132 13.02 -5.85 17.26
C HIS A 132 13.40 -7.20 17.88
N THR A 133 14.23 -7.97 17.19
CA THR A 133 14.68 -9.28 17.68
C THR A 133 15.70 -9.13 18.80
N ALA A 134 15.61 -9.98 19.82
CA ALA A 134 16.63 -10.07 20.85
C ALA A 134 17.96 -10.69 20.34
N ARG A 135 17.91 -11.43 19.22
CA ARG A 135 19.09 -12.09 18.65
C ARG A 135 19.13 -11.89 17.12
N ALA A 136 20.01 -11.03 16.67
CA ALA A 136 20.26 -10.85 15.24
C ALA A 136 20.82 -12.11 14.60
N ARG A 137 20.33 -12.44 13.40
CA ARG A 137 20.82 -13.54 12.55
C ARG A 137 21.25 -13.01 11.19
N ASN A 138 22.01 -13.80 10.46
CA ASN A 138 22.22 -13.59 9.05
C ASN A 138 21.04 -14.22 8.30
N VAL A 139 20.40 -13.45 7.42
CA VAL A 139 19.27 -13.92 6.62
C VAL A 139 19.61 -13.76 5.15
N LEU A 140 19.49 -14.86 4.42
CA LEU A 140 19.63 -14.89 2.96
C LEU A 140 18.24 -15.02 2.36
N VAL A 141 17.80 -14.01 1.62
CA VAL A 141 16.55 -14.05 0.85
C VAL A 141 16.89 -14.33 -0.61
N VAL A 142 16.26 -15.36 -1.19
CA VAL A 142 16.49 -15.78 -2.57
C VAL A 142 15.29 -15.40 -3.43
N GLY A 143 15.49 -14.43 -4.30
CA GLY A 143 14.50 -13.86 -5.20
C GLY A 143 14.01 -12.48 -4.78
N GLY A 144 14.18 -11.50 -5.66
CA GLY A 144 13.83 -10.10 -5.46
C GLY A 144 12.42 -9.74 -5.94
N GLY A 145 11.47 -10.68 -5.96
CA GLY A 145 10.05 -10.41 -6.18
C GLY A 145 9.39 -9.73 -4.97
N ILE A 146 8.09 -9.41 -5.04
CA ILE A 146 7.36 -8.76 -3.94
C ILE A 146 7.52 -9.51 -2.62
N ALA A 147 7.36 -10.83 -2.62
CA ALA A 147 7.46 -11.64 -1.40
C ALA A 147 8.88 -11.58 -0.79
N GLY A 148 9.92 -11.70 -1.62
CA GLY A 148 11.30 -11.60 -1.16
C GLY A 148 11.67 -10.21 -0.67
N LEU A 149 11.23 -9.17 -1.36
CA LEU A 149 11.44 -7.78 -0.93
C LEU A 149 10.77 -7.50 0.42
N GLU A 150 9.52 -7.95 0.61
CA GLU A 150 8.82 -7.78 1.88
C GLU A 150 9.49 -8.58 3.00
N ALA A 151 9.84 -9.84 2.76
CA ALA A 151 10.56 -10.68 3.72
C ALA A 151 11.92 -10.06 4.13
N ALA A 152 12.68 -9.55 3.14
CA ALA A 152 13.95 -8.90 3.39
C ALA A 152 13.79 -7.62 4.21
N ARG A 153 12.81 -6.77 3.85
CA ARG A 153 12.50 -5.53 4.55
C ARG A 153 12.11 -5.80 6.01
N VAL A 154 11.16 -6.70 6.24
CA VAL A 154 10.69 -7.04 7.59
C VAL A 154 11.82 -7.63 8.43
N ALA A 155 12.59 -8.57 7.88
CA ALA A 155 13.72 -9.15 8.60
C ALA A 155 14.76 -8.09 8.99
N ALA A 156 15.06 -7.14 8.09
CA ALA A 156 15.99 -6.06 8.36
C ALA A 156 15.46 -5.07 9.42
N VAL A 157 14.20 -4.65 9.33
CA VAL A 157 13.54 -3.80 10.33
C VAL A 157 13.54 -4.46 11.71
N ARG A 158 13.42 -5.79 11.77
CA ARG A 158 13.53 -6.56 13.02
C ARG A 158 14.96 -6.66 13.58
N GLY A 159 15.96 -6.13 12.87
CA GLY A 159 17.36 -6.09 13.31
C GLY A 159 18.21 -7.27 12.87
N HIS A 160 17.78 -8.05 11.87
CA HIS A 160 18.59 -9.08 11.24
C HIS A 160 19.55 -8.46 10.20
N ARG A 161 20.66 -9.13 9.92
CA ARG A 161 21.58 -8.80 8.81
C ARG A 161 21.08 -9.50 7.55
N VAL A 162 20.52 -8.76 6.61
CA VAL A 162 19.83 -9.33 5.45
C VAL A 162 20.64 -9.13 4.17
N ARG A 163 20.77 -10.23 3.42
CA ARG A 163 21.29 -10.27 2.06
C ARG A 163 20.18 -10.81 1.15
N LEU A 164 19.78 -10.03 0.14
CA LEU A 164 18.82 -10.42 -0.87
C LEU A 164 19.54 -10.65 -2.19
N VAL A 165 19.29 -11.78 -2.83
CA VAL A 165 19.87 -12.13 -4.12
C VAL A 165 18.79 -12.29 -5.17
N GLU A 166 19.04 -11.73 -6.36
CA GLU A 166 18.13 -11.80 -7.49
C GLU A 166 18.91 -12.21 -8.76
N ARG A 167 18.35 -13.18 -9.51
CA ARG A 167 19.00 -13.69 -10.72
C ARG A 167 19.02 -12.68 -11.88
N THR A 168 18.03 -11.79 -11.93
CA THR A 168 17.94 -10.76 -12.96
C THR A 168 18.60 -9.47 -12.51
N HIS A 169 18.68 -8.49 -13.40
CA HIS A 169 19.16 -7.14 -13.07
C HIS A 169 18.00 -6.19 -12.68
N GLN A 170 16.82 -6.74 -12.35
CA GLN A 170 15.65 -5.97 -11.97
C GLN A 170 14.95 -6.61 -10.78
N LEU A 171 14.63 -5.80 -9.76
CA LEU A 171 13.81 -6.19 -8.62
C LEU A 171 12.33 -6.06 -8.91
N GLY A 172 11.50 -6.76 -8.12
CA GLY A 172 10.05 -6.69 -8.19
C GLY A 172 9.40 -7.81 -9.02
N GLY A 173 10.20 -8.57 -9.77
CA GLY A 173 9.70 -9.66 -10.60
C GLY A 173 8.61 -9.19 -11.57
N ILE A 174 7.59 -10.03 -11.79
CA ILE A 174 6.50 -9.71 -12.72
C ILE A 174 5.68 -8.48 -12.29
N ALA A 175 5.63 -8.18 -11.00
CA ALA A 175 4.87 -7.04 -10.50
C ALA A 175 5.50 -5.68 -10.86
N ALA A 176 6.80 -5.65 -11.12
CA ALA A 176 7.48 -4.46 -11.63
C ALA A 176 7.07 -4.13 -13.08
N LEU A 177 6.64 -5.14 -13.83
CA LEU A 177 6.21 -5.02 -15.23
C LEU A 177 4.72 -4.73 -15.35
N ALA A 178 3.93 -5.05 -14.33
CA ALA A 178 2.50 -4.81 -14.28
C ALA A 178 2.22 -3.44 -13.68
N GLY A 179 1.67 -2.51 -14.47
CA GLY A 179 1.44 -1.11 -14.09
C GLY A 179 0.91 -0.88 -12.69
N PRO A 180 -0.15 -1.58 -12.21
CA PRO A 180 -0.67 -1.38 -10.85
C PRO A 180 0.28 -1.84 -9.75
N GLY A 181 1.20 -2.78 -10.01
CA GLY A 181 2.15 -3.28 -9.01
C GLY A 181 3.39 -2.40 -8.80
N ALA A 182 3.75 -1.59 -9.79
CA ALA A 182 4.98 -0.83 -9.80
C ALA A 182 5.17 0.11 -8.58
N PRO A 183 4.17 0.86 -8.11
CA PRO A 183 4.31 1.72 -6.93
C PRO A 183 4.66 0.93 -5.66
N LEU A 184 4.06 -0.24 -5.45
CA LEU A 184 4.38 -1.10 -4.31
C LEU A 184 5.80 -1.65 -4.40
N VAL A 185 6.25 -2.06 -5.59
CA VAL A 185 7.63 -2.52 -5.81
C VAL A 185 8.63 -1.42 -5.49
N GLN A 186 8.40 -0.19 -5.94
CA GLN A 186 9.29 0.94 -5.65
C GLN A 186 9.35 1.24 -4.14
N TRP A 187 8.21 1.21 -3.48
CA TRP A 187 8.13 1.39 -2.03
C TRP A 187 8.92 0.30 -1.28
N LEU A 188 8.77 -0.98 -1.67
CA LEU A 188 9.49 -2.10 -1.08
C LEU A 188 11.01 -1.98 -1.28
N ILE A 189 11.46 -1.60 -2.47
CA ILE A 189 12.88 -1.36 -2.77
C ILE A 189 13.42 -0.24 -1.88
N GLY A 190 12.69 0.88 -1.79
CA GLY A 190 13.04 1.98 -0.89
C GLY A 190 13.13 1.55 0.57
N GLY A 191 12.17 0.77 1.03
CA GLY A 191 12.13 0.22 2.38
C GLY A 191 13.29 -0.74 2.67
N CYS A 192 13.66 -1.60 1.73
CA CYS A 192 14.85 -2.46 1.84
C CYS A 192 16.14 -1.64 1.93
N THR A 193 16.25 -0.60 1.09
CA THR A 193 17.41 0.30 1.10
C THR A 193 17.53 1.03 2.44
N ALA A 194 16.44 1.61 2.93
CA ALA A 194 16.39 2.32 4.20
C ALA A 194 16.72 1.41 5.40
N ALA A 195 16.31 0.13 5.33
CA ALA A 195 16.60 -0.88 6.35
C ALA A 195 18.01 -1.51 6.23
N GLY A 196 18.80 -1.12 5.24
CA GLY A 196 20.18 -1.60 5.06
C GLY A 196 20.30 -3.03 4.51
N VAL A 197 19.32 -3.49 3.73
CA VAL A 197 19.40 -4.77 3.03
C VAL A 197 20.48 -4.74 1.96
N ALA A 198 21.43 -5.71 2.03
CA ALA A 198 22.43 -5.88 0.97
C ALA A 198 21.80 -6.62 -0.22
N VAL A 199 21.73 -5.96 -1.38
CA VAL A 199 21.12 -6.51 -2.60
C VAL A 199 22.19 -6.90 -3.60
N GLU A 200 22.12 -8.15 -4.09
CA GLU A 200 22.99 -8.71 -5.13
C GLU A 200 22.13 -9.13 -6.32
N MET A 201 22.26 -8.43 -7.43
CA MET A 201 21.53 -8.73 -8.68
C MET A 201 22.42 -9.50 -9.67
N GLY A 202 21.78 -10.17 -10.67
CA GLY A 202 22.50 -10.96 -11.67
C GLY A 202 23.10 -12.26 -11.11
N THR A 203 22.60 -12.72 -9.95
CA THR A 203 23.15 -13.86 -9.23
C THR A 203 22.19 -15.05 -9.27
N GLU A 204 22.45 -16.00 -10.16
CA GLU A 204 21.57 -17.17 -10.35
C GLU A 204 21.76 -18.27 -9.30
N ARG A 205 22.98 -18.42 -8.80
CA ARG A 205 23.34 -19.46 -7.81
C ARG A 205 24.03 -18.83 -6.62
N VAL A 206 23.49 -19.08 -5.44
CA VAL A 206 24.04 -18.60 -4.18
C VAL A 206 24.27 -19.79 -3.27
N ALA A 207 25.48 -19.93 -2.76
CA ALA A 207 25.75 -20.84 -1.66
C ALA A 207 25.42 -20.12 -0.34
N PRO A 208 24.48 -20.63 0.45
CA PRO A 208 24.26 -20.12 1.80
C PRO A 208 25.54 -20.27 2.63
N ARG A 209 25.81 -19.30 3.50
CA ARG A 209 26.85 -19.43 4.53
C ARG A 209 26.34 -20.37 5.61
N PRO A 210 27.23 -21.02 6.41
CA PRO A 210 26.83 -21.99 7.43
C PRO A 210 25.81 -21.45 8.45
N ASP A 211 25.83 -20.14 8.71
CA ASP A 211 24.95 -19.49 9.71
C ASP A 211 23.79 -18.71 9.08
N ASP A 212 23.58 -18.83 7.76
CA ASP A 212 22.46 -18.17 7.09
C ASP A 212 21.13 -18.91 7.38
N VAL A 213 20.10 -18.13 7.72
CA VAL A 213 18.71 -18.54 7.62
C VAL A 213 18.26 -18.21 6.21
N VAL A 214 17.82 -19.20 5.45
CA VAL A 214 17.42 -19.05 4.04
C VAL A 214 15.92 -18.90 3.94
N ILE A 215 15.46 -17.89 3.23
CA ILE A 215 14.06 -17.61 2.89
C ILE A 215 13.90 -17.56 1.37
#